data_42df469e181e8ef51cb35913018c7b04
#
_entry.id   42df469e181e8ef51cb35913018c7b04
#
_cell.length_a   1.000
_cell.length_b   1.000
_cell.length_c   1.000
_cell.angle_alpha   90.00
_cell.angle_beta   90.00
_cell.angle_gamma   90.00
#
_symmetry.space_group_name_H-M   'P 1'
#
loop_
_entity.id
_entity.type
_entity.pdbx_description
1 polymer ?
#
loop_
_entity_poly.entity_id
_entity_poly.type
_entity_poly.pdbx_seq_one_letter_code
_entity_poly.pdbx_strand_id
1 'polypeptide(L)'
;MRKTIPALTLLIGTLAVSVHAQQVALISANEAQLPDAKAVTTRAITRGPGIKLVSPAEVNAASFALKIAFEPRGGAKIDPQSVHVEYLKEPTVDLTSRVSAGLKSDHIELPQVSVPKGTHHLRISAKDTEGRSSATVLSLNAK
;
A
#
# COMPACT_ATOMS: atom_id res chain seq x y z
N MET A 1 28.32 -50.82 45.70
CA MET A 1 28.49 -50.15 44.40
C MET A 1 27.25 -49.36 44.08
N ARG A 2 27.30 -48.06 44.23
CA ARG A 2 26.17 -47.18 43.89
C ARG A 2 26.49 -46.50 42.55
N LYS A 3 25.72 -46.83 41.49
CA LYS A 3 25.84 -46.19 40.20
C LYS A 3 24.99 -44.91 40.24
N THR A 4 25.65 -43.77 40.22
CA THR A 4 25.02 -42.48 40.03
C THR A 4 24.83 -42.23 38.55
N ILE A 5 23.58 -42.05 38.13
CA ILE A 5 23.19 -41.66 36.79
C ILE A 5 23.10 -40.12 36.79
N PRO A 6 23.82 -39.40 35.92
CA PRO A 6 23.63 -37.95 35.76
C PRO A 6 22.37 -37.69 34.94
N ALA A 7 21.48 -36.92 35.50
CA ALA A 7 20.31 -36.42 34.80
C ALA A 7 20.72 -35.35 33.74
N LEU A 8 20.54 -35.71 32.49
CA LEU A 8 20.73 -34.79 31.37
C LEU A 8 19.51 -33.86 31.26
N THR A 9 19.65 -32.66 31.79
CA THR A 9 18.61 -31.63 31.67
C THR A 9 18.63 -31.05 30.25
N LEU A 10 17.66 -31.43 29.42
CA LEU A 10 17.48 -30.92 28.07
C LEU A 10 16.84 -29.52 28.18
N LEU A 11 17.66 -28.50 27.96
CA LEU A 11 17.20 -27.09 27.89
C LEU A 11 16.57 -26.84 26.52
N ILE A 12 15.27 -26.91 26.41
CA ILE A 12 14.54 -26.55 25.20
C ILE A 12 14.44 -25.02 25.13
N GLY A 13 15.37 -24.43 24.38
CA GLY A 13 15.34 -23.03 24.07
C GLY A 13 14.20 -22.74 23.07
N THR A 14 13.13 -22.10 23.54
CA THR A 14 12.07 -21.58 22.66
C THR A 14 12.62 -20.37 21.88
N LEU A 15 12.95 -20.57 20.61
CA LEU A 15 13.21 -19.50 19.68
C LEU A 15 11.91 -18.74 19.43
N ALA A 16 11.73 -17.59 20.09
CA ALA A 16 10.68 -16.66 19.77
C ALA A 16 10.99 -16.02 18.41
N VAL A 17 10.34 -16.52 17.36
CA VAL A 17 10.39 -15.88 16.04
C VAL A 17 9.59 -14.59 16.14
N SER A 18 10.27 -13.47 16.29
CA SER A 18 9.65 -12.15 16.20
C SER A 18 9.23 -11.91 14.76
N VAL A 19 7.94 -12.09 14.47
CA VAL A 19 7.35 -11.67 13.21
C VAL A 19 7.34 -10.14 13.21
N HIS A 20 8.37 -9.54 12.65
CA HIS A 20 8.37 -8.11 12.38
C HIS A 20 7.47 -7.88 11.16
N ALA A 21 6.37 -7.16 11.34
CA ALA A 21 5.59 -6.65 10.22
C ALA A 21 6.53 -5.76 9.40
N GLN A 22 6.80 -6.14 8.16
CA GLN A 22 7.71 -5.39 7.29
C GLN A 22 7.07 -4.05 6.95
N GLN A 23 7.76 -2.97 7.33
CA GLN A 23 7.40 -1.62 6.95
C GLN A 23 7.70 -1.42 5.46
N VAL A 24 6.70 -0.93 4.72
CA VAL A 24 6.83 -0.62 3.30
C VAL A 24 7.24 0.84 3.14
N ALA A 25 8.44 1.09 2.62
CA ALA A 25 8.83 2.41 2.14
C ALA A 25 8.11 2.69 0.82
N LEU A 26 6.97 3.36 0.88
CA LEU A 26 6.13 3.60 -0.30
C LEU A 26 6.77 4.59 -1.27
N ILE A 27 7.36 5.66 -0.72
CA ILE A 27 8.04 6.71 -1.49
C ILE A 27 9.42 6.91 -0.87
N SER A 28 10.46 6.91 -1.68
CA SER A 28 11.81 7.23 -1.22
C SER A 28 12.05 8.75 -1.14
N ALA A 29 13.06 9.17 -0.38
CA ALA A 29 13.44 10.57 -0.28
C ALA A 29 13.83 11.17 -1.64
N ASN A 30 14.52 10.41 -2.48
CA ASN A 30 14.93 10.86 -3.81
C ASN A 30 13.73 11.04 -4.75
N GLU A 31 12.76 10.15 -4.71
CA GLU A 31 11.53 10.26 -5.49
C GLU A 31 10.68 11.46 -5.07
N ALA A 32 10.66 11.77 -3.77
CA ALA A 32 9.96 12.94 -3.27
C ALA A 32 10.54 14.28 -3.75
N GLN A 33 11.83 14.30 -4.09
CA GLN A 33 12.52 15.48 -4.61
C GLN A 33 12.35 15.71 -6.11
N LEU A 34 11.79 14.75 -6.83
CA LEU A 34 11.48 14.92 -8.25
C LEU A 34 10.46 16.05 -8.44
N PRO A 35 10.50 16.75 -9.58
CA PRO A 35 9.49 17.75 -9.91
C PRO A 35 8.08 17.15 -9.89
N ASP A 36 7.11 17.93 -9.46
CA ASP A 36 5.71 17.51 -9.52
C ASP A 36 5.25 17.43 -10.97
N ALA A 37 4.54 16.35 -11.29
CA ALA A 37 3.91 16.22 -12.59
C ALA A 37 2.89 17.34 -12.78
N LYS A 38 2.84 17.90 -14.01
CA LYS A 38 1.80 18.87 -14.34
C LYS A 38 0.44 18.25 -14.11
N ALA A 39 -0.38 18.90 -13.30
CA ALA A 39 -1.70 18.40 -12.93
C ALA A 39 -2.55 18.13 -14.18
N VAL A 40 -2.69 16.86 -14.53
CA VAL A 40 -3.67 16.45 -15.53
C VAL A 40 -5.00 16.29 -14.80
N THR A 41 -5.81 17.31 -14.82
CA THR A 41 -7.19 17.26 -14.33
C THR A 41 -8.02 16.44 -15.32
N THR A 42 -8.00 15.15 -15.19
CA THR A 42 -8.91 14.28 -15.94
C THR A 42 -10.23 14.21 -15.17
N ARG A 43 -11.15 15.10 -15.48
CA ARG A 43 -12.57 14.95 -15.14
C ARG A 43 -13.18 13.93 -16.11
N ALA A 44 -12.83 12.68 -15.98
CA ALA A 44 -13.51 11.62 -16.69
C ALA A 44 -14.75 11.21 -15.87
N ILE A 45 -15.92 11.36 -16.46
CA ILE A 45 -17.13 10.69 -15.96
C ILE A 45 -16.91 9.21 -16.24
N THR A 46 -16.41 8.47 -15.26
CA THR A 46 -16.13 7.06 -15.41
C THR A 46 -17.33 6.24 -14.94
N ARG A 47 -17.67 5.22 -15.72
CA ARG A 47 -18.62 4.17 -15.31
C ARG A 47 -17.94 3.05 -14.53
N GLY A 48 -16.64 3.16 -14.30
CA GLY A 48 -15.83 2.18 -13.61
C GLY A 48 -16.01 2.22 -12.09
N PRO A 49 -15.20 1.42 -11.35
CA PRO A 49 -15.28 1.31 -9.91
C PRO A 49 -14.96 2.65 -9.22
N GLY A 50 -15.60 2.90 -8.09
CA GLY A 50 -15.20 4.00 -7.20
C GLY A 50 -13.86 3.67 -6.54
N ILE A 51 -13.02 4.70 -6.31
CA ILE A 51 -11.73 4.57 -5.63
C ILE A 51 -11.71 5.62 -4.52
N LYS A 52 -11.53 5.17 -3.27
CA LYS A 52 -11.57 6.05 -2.09
C LYS A 52 -10.40 5.79 -1.16
N LEU A 53 -9.80 6.87 -0.66
CA LEU A 53 -8.89 6.81 0.48
C LEU A 53 -9.71 6.62 1.75
N VAL A 54 -9.49 5.51 2.46
CA VAL A 54 -10.15 5.20 3.74
C VAL A 54 -9.32 5.67 4.92
N SER A 55 -7.99 5.55 4.83
CA SER A 55 -7.08 6.12 5.82
C SER A 55 -7.13 7.65 5.82
N PRO A 56 -6.75 8.32 6.93
CA PRO A 56 -6.68 9.76 6.97
C PRO A 56 -5.79 10.34 5.87
N ALA A 57 -6.14 11.51 5.33
CA ALA A 57 -5.31 12.23 4.37
C ALA A 57 -4.06 12.84 5.03
N GLU A 58 -4.13 13.15 6.33
CA GLU A 58 -2.97 13.55 7.16
C GLU A 58 -2.44 12.32 7.89
N VAL A 59 -1.17 12.03 7.69
CA VAL A 59 -0.52 10.81 8.19
C VAL A 59 0.82 11.14 8.86
N ASN A 60 1.29 10.21 9.69
CA ASN A 60 2.64 10.27 10.23
C ASN A 60 3.63 9.74 9.19
N ALA A 61 4.58 10.57 8.77
CA ALA A 61 5.57 10.22 7.74
C ALA A 61 6.36 8.94 8.07
N ALA A 62 6.71 8.75 9.34
CA ALA A 62 7.54 7.62 9.76
C ALA A 62 6.81 6.28 9.69
N SER A 63 5.51 6.26 10.01
CA SER A 63 4.71 5.04 9.96
C SER A 63 3.20 5.35 10.02
N PHE A 64 2.44 4.81 9.08
CA PHE A 64 0.98 4.87 9.08
C PHE A 64 0.38 3.67 8.38
N ALA A 65 -0.90 3.42 8.62
CA ALA A 65 -1.66 2.42 7.88
C ALA A 65 -2.29 3.07 6.63
N LEU A 66 -2.02 2.50 5.46
CA LEU A 66 -2.63 2.94 4.20
C LEU A 66 -3.77 1.99 3.85
N LYS A 67 -4.97 2.55 3.65
CA LYS A 67 -6.13 1.81 3.17
C LYS A 67 -6.85 2.58 2.06
N ILE A 68 -6.99 1.93 0.91
CA ILE A 68 -7.69 2.43 -0.26
C ILE A 68 -8.77 1.43 -0.62
N ALA A 69 -10.02 1.84 -0.66
CA ALA A 69 -11.15 1.00 -1.02
C ALA A 69 -11.52 1.17 -2.49
N PHE A 70 -11.89 0.06 -3.10
CA PHE A 70 -12.49 0.01 -4.43
C PHE A 70 -13.97 -0.34 -4.31
N GLU A 71 -14.83 0.42 -4.97
CA GLU A 71 -16.29 0.21 -4.97
C GLU A 71 -16.73 -0.22 -6.38
N PRO A 72 -16.75 -1.53 -6.67
CA PRO A 72 -17.24 -2.00 -7.96
C PRO A 72 -18.74 -1.72 -8.09
N ARG A 73 -19.20 -1.56 -9.31
CA ARG A 73 -20.61 -1.23 -9.62
C ARG A 73 -21.28 -2.38 -10.37
N GLY A 74 -22.59 -2.49 -10.19
CA GLY A 74 -23.40 -3.44 -10.97
C GLY A 74 -23.04 -4.90 -10.79
N GLY A 75 -22.61 -5.31 -9.58
CA GLY A 75 -22.25 -6.70 -9.28
C GLY A 75 -20.88 -7.16 -9.84
N ALA A 76 -20.16 -6.29 -10.54
CA ALA A 76 -18.82 -6.57 -11.01
C ALA A 76 -17.82 -6.67 -9.84
N LYS A 77 -16.65 -7.24 -10.09
CA LYS A 77 -15.53 -7.32 -9.14
C LYS A 77 -14.36 -6.51 -9.69
N ILE A 78 -13.43 -6.14 -8.83
CA ILE A 78 -12.18 -5.52 -9.27
C ILE A 78 -11.27 -6.59 -9.88
N ASP A 79 -10.66 -6.26 -11.02
CA ASP A 79 -9.56 -7.05 -11.58
C ASP A 79 -8.26 -6.64 -10.89
N PRO A 80 -7.66 -7.49 -10.04
CA PRO A 80 -6.46 -7.14 -9.30
C PRO A 80 -5.26 -6.82 -10.18
N GLN A 81 -5.19 -7.41 -11.38
CA GLN A 81 -4.09 -7.19 -12.31
C GLN A 81 -4.17 -5.83 -13.01
N SER A 82 -5.33 -5.20 -12.97
CA SER A 82 -5.55 -3.88 -13.55
C SER A 82 -5.25 -2.72 -12.59
N VAL A 83 -4.98 -3.03 -11.32
CA VAL A 83 -4.71 -2.00 -10.31
C VAL A 83 -3.30 -1.45 -10.50
N HIS A 84 -3.22 -0.13 -10.72
CA HIS A 84 -1.96 0.59 -10.80
C HIS A 84 -1.96 1.76 -9.82
N VAL A 85 -0.83 1.94 -9.15
CA VAL A 85 -0.58 3.06 -8.25
C VAL A 85 0.66 3.79 -8.72
N GLU A 86 0.51 5.09 -8.99
CA GLU A 86 1.56 5.94 -9.53
C GLU A 86 1.76 7.16 -8.64
N TYR A 87 3.00 7.52 -8.39
CA TYR A 87 3.35 8.79 -7.76
C TYR A 87 3.54 9.85 -8.83
N LEU A 88 2.78 10.94 -8.73
CA LEU A 88 2.71 11.98 -9.76
C LEU A 88 3.91 12.91 -9.71
N LYS A 89 5.01 12.45 -10.23
CA LYS A 89 6.26 13.20 -10.43
C LYS A 89 6.68 13.17 -11.89
N GLU A 90 7.71 13.93 -12.24
CA GLU A 90 8.35 13.87 -13.56
C GLU A 90 9.81 13.38 -13.40
N PRO A 91 10.11 12.14 -13.87
CA PRO A 91 9.17 11.16 -14.44
C PRO A 91 8.22 10.56 -13.39
N THR A 92 7.05 10.08 -13.85
CA THR A 92 6.10 9.38 -12.98
C THR A 92 6.74 8.10 -12.40
N VAL A 93 6.54 7.87 -11.10
CA VAL A 93 7.08 6.70 -10.41
C VAL A 93 5.98 5.66 -10.22
N ASP A 94 6.19 4.44 -10.70
CA ASP A 94 5.28 3.32 -10.49
C ASP A 94 5.48 2.73 -9.09
N LEU A 95 4.43 2.77 -8.27
CA LEU A 95 4.39 2.22 -6.92
C LEU A 95 3.62 0.89 -6.83
N THR A 96 3.12 0.37 -7.94
CA THR A 96 2.23 -0.80 -7.98
C THR A 96 2.85 -2.01 -7.29
N SER A 97 4.12 -2.29 -7.55
CA SER A 97 4.84 -3.40 -6.91
C SER A 97 4.96 -3.25 -5.39
N ARG A 98 5.06 -2.02 -4.90
CA ARG A 98 5.20 -1.73 -3.46
C ARG A 98 3.90 -1.91 -2.68
N VAL A 99 2.76 -1.76 -3.34
CA VAL A 99 1.43 -1.95 -2.74
C VAL A 99 0.84 -3.34 -2.99
N SER A 100 1.43 -4.13 -3.87
CA SER A 100 0.91 -5.43 -4.30
C SER A 100 0.71 -6.41 -3.15
N ALA A 101 1.57 -6.39 -2.13
CA ALA A 101 1.45 -7.24 -0.95
C ALA A 101 0.19 -6.94 -0.12
N GLY A 102 -0.33 -5.71 -0.18
CA GLY A 102 -1.55 -5.29 0.49
C GLY A 102 -2.80 -5.32 -0.38
N LEU A 103 -2.68 -5.71 -1.64
CA LEU A 103 -3.81 -5.74 -2.57
C LEU A 103 -4.73 -6.91 -2.27
N LYS A 104 -5.99 -6.60 -2.03
CA LYS A 104 -7.10 -7.53 -1.82
C LYS A 104 -8.12 -7.41 -2.95
N SER A 105 -9.20 -8.18 -2.87
CA SER A 105 -10.24 -8.19 -3.91
C SER A 105 -10.96 -6.86 -4.09
N ASP A 106 -11.07 -6.05 -3.05
CA ASP A 106 -11.84 -4.81 -3.00
C ASP A 106 -11.13 -3.63 -2.32
N HIS A 107 -9.88 -3.81 -1.90
CA HIS A 107 -9.08 -2.76 -1.25
C HIS A 107 -7.58 -3.03 -1.31
N ILE A 108 -6.81 -1.99 -1.07
CA ILE A 108 -5.39 -2.08 -0.71
C ILE A 108 -5.28 -1.78 0.77
N GLU A 109 -4.58 -2.62 1.53
CA GLU A 109 -4.33 -2.42 2.94
C GLU A 109 -2.88 -2.76 3.30
N LEU A 110 -2.15 -1.75 3.73
CA LEU A 110 -0.78 -1.87 4.20
C LEU A 110 -0.71 -1.35 5.64
N PRO A 111 -0.40 -2.20 6.61
CA PRO A 111 -0.47 -1.83 8.03
C PRO A 111 0.62 -0.85 8.45
N GLN A 112 1.76 -0.87 7.79
CA GLN A 112 2.89 -0.01 8.11
C GLN A 112 3.54 0.50 6.82
N VAL A 113 3.34 1.78 6.55
CA VAL A 113 3.88 2.48 5.38
C VAL A 113 4.67 3.69 5.86
N SER A 114 5.78 3.99 5.22
CA SER A 114 6.53 5.23 5.41
C SER A 114 6.62 6.02 4.11
N VAL A 115 6.58 7.33 4.24
CA VAL A 115 6.81 8.29 3.15
C VAL A 115 7.63 9.46 3.70
N PRO A 116 8.35 10.22 2.87
CA PRO A 116 8.96 11.46 3.31
C PRO A 116 7.91 12.47 3.78
N LYS A 117 8.31 13.43 4.62
CA LYS A 117 7.43 14.55 5.01
C LYS A 117 7.05 15.38 3.79
N GLY A 118 5.81 15.84 3.76
CA GLY A 118 5.28 16.69 2.70
C GLY A 118 3.98 16.18 2.11
N THR A 119 3.52 16.82 1.06
CA THR A 119 2.30 16.45 0.34
C THR A 119 2.66 15.56 -0.85
N HIS A 120 1.99 14.43 -0.96
CA HIS A 120 2.20 13.45 -2.03
C HIS A 120 0.90 13.21 -2.79
N HIS A 121 0.99 13.25 -4.12
CA HIS A 121 -0.14 12.97 -5.01
C HIS A 121 0.04 11.61 -5.66
N LEU A 122 -0.91 10.72 -5.41
CA LEU A 122 -0.94 9.37 -5.95
C LEU A 122 -2.10 9.24 -6.92
N ARG A 123 -1.84 8.72 -8.11
CA ARG A 123 -2.89 8.32 -9.04
C ARG A 123 -3.12 6.82 -8.91
N ILE A 124 -4.33 6.44 -8.59
CA ILE A 124 -4.76 5.06 -8.51
C ILE A 124 -5.73 4.80 -9.66
N SER A 125 -5.47 3.75 -10.43
CA SER A 125 -6.36 3.28 -11.48
C SER A 125 -6.71 1.81 -11.28
N ALA A 126 -7.92 1.44 -11.66
CA ALA A 126 -8.42 0.08 -11.58
C ALA A 126 -9.48 -0.17 -12.66
N LYS A 127 -9.62 -1.43 -13.07
CA LYS A 127 -10.71 -1.91 -13.92
C LYS A 127 -11.54 -2.93 -13.14
N ASP A 128 -12.80 -3.02 -13.51
CA ASP A 128 -13.65 -4.12 -13.06
C ASP A 128 -13.66 -5.29 -14.06
N THR A 129 -14.31 -6.37 -13.67
CA THR A 129 -14.42 -7.57 -14.49
C THR A 129 -15.24 -7.38 -15.78
N GLU A 130 -15.94 -6.26 -15.92
CA GLU A 130 -16.64 -5.86 -17.14
C GLU A 130 -15.81 -4.92 -18.03
N GLY A 131 -14.55 -4.68 -17.67
CA GLY A 131 -13.61 -3.86 -18.42
C GLY A 131 -13.80 -2.34 -18.24
N ARG A 132 -14.66 -1.90 -17.31
CA ARG A 132 -14.84 -0.48 -16.99
C ARG A 132 -13.70 0.01 -16.12
N SER A 133 -13.05 1.07 -16.52
CA SER A 133 -11.89 1.63 -15.81
C SER A 133 -12.22 2.93 -15.09
N SER A 134 -11.49 3.17 -14.01
CA SER A 134 -11.46 4.45 -13.28
C SER A 134 -10.05 4.82 -12.89
N ALA A 135 -9.83 6.11 -12.72
CA ALA A 135 -8.62 6.63 -12.10
C ALA A 135 -8.97 7.79 -11.17
N THR A 136 -8.30 7.87 -10.06
CA THR A 136 -8.49 8.93 -9.05
C THR A 136 -7.14 9.38 -8.53
N VAL A 137 -6.99 10.68 -8.30
CA VAL A 137 -5.81 11.24 -7.62
C VAL A 137 -6.13 11.41 -6.14
N LEU A 138 -5.31 10.81 -5.30
CA LEU A 138 -5.36 10.93 -3.85
C LEU A 138 -4.20 11.78 -3.35
N SER A 139 -4.45 12.60 -2.35
CA SER A 139 -3.43 13.41 -1.70
C SER A 139 -3.18 12.91 -0.29
N LEU A 140 -1.90 12.68 0.05
CA LEU A 140 -1.43 12.35 1.37
C LEU A 140 -0.56 13.50 1.89
N ASN A 141 -0.85 13.97 3.09
CA ASN A 141 -0.05 14.98 3.77
C ASN A 141 0.69 14.34 4.96
N ALA A 142 1.98 14.13 4.80
CA ALA A 142 2.83 13.46 5.79
C ALA A 142 3.54 14.50 6.67
N LYS A 143 3.35 14.38 7.98
CA LYS A 143 3.93 15.27 9.01
C LYS A 143 5.07 14.61 9.76
#